data_885615d68536ba10ad24fbea4e829da2
#
_entry.id   885615d68536ba10ad24fbea4e829da2
#
_cell.length_a   1.000
_cell.length_b   1.000
_cell.length_c   1.000
_cell.angle_alpha   90.00
_cell.angle_beta   90.00
_cell.angle_gamma   90.00
#
_symmetry.space_group_name_H-M   'P 1'
#
loop_
_entity.id
_entity.type
_entity.pdbx_description
1 polymer ?
#
loop_
_entity_poly.entity_id
_entity_poly.type
_entity_poly.pdbx_seq_one_letter_code
_entity_poly.pdbx_strand_id
1 'polypeptide(L)'
;MTTLVTGATGNTGRHVVAELVRRGEHVRALTRNPAAAAAAGLFPAQVELVAGTHTAPGTLDAALDGVRRLHLTVTAGTAATGPELIRRAVGAGVQRITVVWGGWVGPAEQAVADSGVEWTRLEPQEFMSNTLTWADSIRSEGIVREPYDFPSALVHEADIGAVAAVALLEDGHAGRAYNLTGPESLTPSERIAVLSRAISRDITLVPITHEQAVDRLTATGVSRADAEYVVGWYAAPSKESTSVVDTVEQVTGRPARTFEQWVAEHAARFKP
;
A
#
# COMPACT_ATOMS: atom_id res chain seq x y z
N MET A 1 -22.52 -3.86 -8.30
CA MET A 1 -22.13 -2.46 -8.63
C MET A 1 -20.71 -2.47 -9.17
N THR A 2 -20.20 -1.37 -9.75
CA THR A 2 -18.82 -1.34 -10.27
C THR A 2 -17.93 -0.53 -9.34
N THR A 3 -16.77 -1.11 -8.99
CA THR A 3 -15.71 -0.45 -8.22
C THR A 3 -14.50 -0.19 -9.11
N LEU A 4 -14.07 1.07 -9.21
CA LEU A 4 -12.82 1.44 -9.86
C LEU A 4 -11.68 1.41 -8.83
N VAL A 5 -10.59 0.73 -9.17
CA VAL A 5 -9.38 0.67 -8.35
C VAL A 5 -8.25 1.37 -9.07
N THR A 6 -7.77 2.50 -8.52
CA THR A 6 -6.54 3.16 -9.00
C THR A 6 -5.31 2.46 -8.39
N GLY A 7 -4.16 2.58 -9.04
CA GLY A 7 -2.96 1.87 -8.57
C GLY A 7 -3.13 0.34 -8.52
N ALA A 8 -4.06 -0.20 -9.31
CA ALA A 8 -4.47 -1.61 -9.26
C ALA A 8 -3.31 -2.60 -9.42
N THR A 9 -2.27 -2.26 -10.18
CA THR A 9 -1.09 -3.11 -10.39
C THR A 9 -0.01 -2.95 -9.30
N GLY A 10 -0.21 -2.04 -8.36
CA GLY A 10 0.73 -1.74 -7.28
C GLY A 10 0.62 -2.72 -6.10
N ASN A 11 1.46 -2.47 -5.08
CA ASN A 11 1.59 -3.35 -3.91
C ASN A 11 0.28 -3.54 -3.14
N THR A 12 -0.51 -2.49 -2.94
CA THR A 12 -1.80 -2.56 -2.23
C THR A 12 -2.97 -2.79 -3.19
N GLY A 13 -3.01 -2.09 -4.32
CA GLY A 13 -4.13 -2.10 -5.25
C GLY A 13 -4.47 -3.49 -5.79
N ARG A 14 -3.46 -4.35 -6.07
CA ARG A 14 -3.68 -5.73 -6.50
C ARG A 14 -4.45 -6.56 -5.46
N HIS A 15 -4.21 -6.32 -4.17
CA HIS A 15 -4.90 -7.01 -3.08
C HIS A 15 -6.33 -6.48 -2.90
N VAL A 16 -6.53 -5.17 -3.12
CA VAL A 16 -7.89 -4.59 -3.17
C VAL A 16 -8.70 -5.23 -4.30
N VAL A 17 -8.14 -5.31 -5.51
CA VAL A 17 -8.79 -6.00 -6.64
C VAL A 17 -9.11 -7.45 -6.29
N ALA A 18 -8.15 -8.20 -5.76
CA ALA A 18 -8.34 -9.61 -5.42
C ALA A 18 -9.45 -9.81 -4.38
N GLU A 19 -9.48 -8.98 -3.34
CA GLU A 19 -10.50 -9.10 -2.29
C GLU A 19 -11.89 -8.69 -2.77
N LEU A 20 -12.01 -7.62 -3.58
CA LEU A 20 -13.27 -7.22 -4.21
C LEU A 20 -13.82 -8.31 -5.12
N VAL A 21 -12.97 -8.91 -5.95
CA VAL A 21 -13.34 -10.03 -6.82
C VAL A 21 -13.81 -11.24 -6.00
N ARG A 22 -13.09 -11.58 -4.92
CA ARG A 22 -13.48 -12.68 -4.02
C ARG A 22 -14.86 -12.46 -3.38
N ARG A 23 -15.24 -11.19 -3.19
CA ARG A 23 -16.56 -10.79 -2.66
C ARG A 23 -17.64 -10.65 -3.73
N GLY A 24 -17.34 -10.98 -4.99
CA GLY A 24 -18.28 -10.94 -6.10
C GLY A 24 -18.57 -9.55 -6.67
N GLU A 25 -17.72 -8.56 -6.35
CA GLU A 25 -17.86 -7.22 -6.89
C GLU A 25 -17.35 -7.17 -8.35
N HIS A 26 -18.01 -6.35 -9.17
CA HIS A 26 -17.51 -6.05 -10.51
C HIS A 26 -16.40 -5.00 -10.42
N VAL A 27 -15.19 -5.38 -10.79
CA VAL A 27 -13.99 -4.56 -10.60
C VAL A 27 -13.44 -4.06 -11.92
N ARG A 28 -13.21 -2.76 -11.96
CA ARG A 28 -12.48 -2.07 -13.01
C ARG A 28 -11.11 -1.68 -12.48
N ALA A 29 -10.04 -2.26 -13.04
CA ALA A 29 -8.66 -2.02 -12.62
C ALA A 29 -8.01 -0.98 -13.55
N LEU A 30 -7.69 0.19 -12.98
CA LEU A 30 -7.03 1.26 -13.72
C LEU A 30 -5.55 0.96 -13.89
N THR A 31 -5.08 0.96 -15.13
CA THR A 31 -3.67 0.77 -15.46
C THR A 31 -3.25 1.64 -16.64
N ARG A 32 -1.98 2.03 -16.68
CA ARG A 32 -1.40 2.76 -17.82
C ARG A 32 -1.27 1.89 -19.07
N ASN A 33 -1.18 0.57 -18.91
CA ASN A 33 -1.03 -0.38 -20.02
C ASN A 33 -1.86 -1.65 -19.76
N PRO A 34 -3.15 -1.66 -20.17
CA PRO A 34 -4.03 -2.83 -20.03
C PRO A 34 -3.48 -4.08 -20.73
N ALA A 35 -2.87 -3.92 -21.92
CA ALA A 35 -2.35 -5.06 -22.67
C ALA A 35 -1.19 -5.74 -21.93
N ALA A 36 -0.27 -4.97 -21.35
CA ALA A 36 0.82 -5.53 -20.54
C ALA A 36 0.29 -6.21 -19.26
N ALA A 37 -0.71 -5.61 -18.58
CA ALA A 37 -1.32 -6.19 -17.39
C ALA A 37 -2.03 -7.52 -17.71
N ALA A 38 -2.74 -7.59 -18.84
CA ALA A 38 -3.38 -8.82 -19.32
C ALA A 38 -2.36 -9.90 -19.68
N ALA A 39 -1.31 -9.53 -20.44
CA ALA A 39 -0.26 -10.46 -20.84
C ALA A 39 0.52 -11.03 -19.64
N ALA A 40 0.69 -10.23 -18.57
CA ALA A 40 1.32 -10.68 -17.33
C ALA A 40 0.38 -11.52 -16.43
N GLY A 41 -0.90 -11.69 -16.81
CA GLY A 41 -1.87 -12.45 -16.01
C GLY A 41 -2.10 -11.88 -14.61
N LEU A 42 -2.00 -10.54 -14.46
CA LEU A 42 -2.05 -9.90 -13.14
C LEU A 42 -3.40 -10.04 -12.44
N PHE A 43 -4.48 -10.23 -13.21
CA PHE A 43 -5.84 -10.32 -12.71
C PHE A 43 -6.63 -11.43 -13.39
N PRO A 44 -7.63 -12.02 -12.71
CA PRO A 44 -8.53 -12.97 -13.33
C PRO A 44 -9.38 -12.31 -14.44
N ALA A 45 -9.86 -13.11 -15.39
CA ALA A 45 -10.53 -12.63 -16.61
C ALA A 45 -11.79 -11.76 -16.37
N GLN A 46 -12.42 -11.87 -15.21
CA GLN A 46 -13.60 -11.07 -14.84
C GLN A 46 -13.26 -9.62 -14.45
N VAL A 47 -11.99 -9.28 -14.28
CA VAL A 47 -11.55 -7.90 -13.97
C VAL A 47 -11.48 -7.12 -15.29
N GLU A 48 -12.22 -6.01 -15.36
CA GLU A 48 -12.16 -5.10 -16.50
C GLU A 48 -10.88 -4.24 -16.39
N LEU A 49 -9.98 -4.36 -17.35
CA LEU A 49 -8.78 -3.54 -17.43
C LEU A 49 -9.07 -2.26 -18.21
N VAL A 50 -8.88 -1.10 -17.59
CA VAL A 50 -9.12 0.19 -18.23
C VAL A 50 -7.85 1.02 -18.30
N ALA A 51 -7.65 1.68 -19.44
CA ALA A 51 -6.50 2.57 -19.64
C ALA A 51 -6.74 3.91 -18.93
N GLY A 52 -5.69 4.41 -18.25
CA GLY A 52 -5.71 5.72 -17.64
C GLY A 52 -4.69 5.86 -16.52
N THR A 53 -4.58 7.07 -16.01
CA THR A 53 -3.74 7.34 -14.84
C THR A 53 -4.40 8.36 -13.93
N HIS A 54 -4.32 8.14 -12.63
CA HIS A 54 -4.83 9.07 -11.63
C HIS A 54 -4.07 10.42 -11.62
N THR A 55 -2.88 10.48 -12.24
CA THR A 55 -2.12 11.72 -12.43
C THR A 55 -2.54 12.54 -13.67
N ALA A 56 -3.49 12.04 -14.46
CA ALA A 56 -4.11 12.76 -15.57
C ALA A 56 -5.62 12.52 -15.55
N PRO A 57 -6.37 13.18 -14.64
CA PRO A 57 -7.80 12.92 -14.38
C PRO A 57 -8.70 13.02 -15.62
N GLY A 58 -8.36 13.87 -16.59
CA GLY A 58 -9.10 13.98 -17.86
C GLY A 58 -9.13 12.69 -18.69
N THR A 59 -8.26 11.71 -18.39
CA THR A 59 -8.26 10.39 -19.06
C THR A 59 -9.25 9.41 -18.44
N LEU A 60 -9.94 9.79 -17.35
CA LEU A 60 -10.69 8.85 -16.51
C LEU A 60 -12.20 8.85 -16.76
N ASP A 61 -12.72 9.74 -17.61
CA ASP A 61 -14.17 9.88 -17.79
C ASP A 61 -14.82 8.56 -18.23
N ALA A 62 -14.21 7.86 -19.19
CA ALA A 62 -14.68 6.55 -19.62
C ALA A 62 -14.49 5.46 -18.52
N ALA A 63 -13.42 5.56 -17.74
CA ALA A 63 -13.14 4.64 -16.63
C ALA A 63 -14.13 4.82 -15.47
N LEU A 64 -14.66 6.02 -15.30
CA LEU A 64 -15.61 6.39 -14.24
C LEU A 64 -17.07 6.13 -14.62
N ASP A 65 -17.37 5.88 -15.89
CA ASP A 65 -18.75 5.67 -16.34
C ASP A 65 -19.38 4.44 -15.65
N GLY A 66 -20.52 4.65 -14.98
CA GLY A 66 -21.23 3.63 -14.22
C GLY A 66 -20.57 3.16 -12.92
N VAL A 67 -19.43 3.77 -12.53
CA VAL A 67 -18.74 3.48 -11.27
C VAL A 67 -19.51 4.04 -10.08
N ARG A 68 -19.66 3.23 -9.02
CA ARG A 68 -20.30 3.65 -7.76
C ARG A 68 -19.34 3.71 -6.60
N ARG A 69 -18.21 3.02 -6.70
CA ARG A 69 -17.18 2.96 -5.64
C ARG A 69 -15.81 3.21 -6.25
N LEU A 70 -14.97 3.93 -5.51
CA LEU A 70 -13.60 4.25 -5.92
C LEU A 70 -12.61 3.88 -4.83
N HIS A 71 -11.59 3.11 -5.19
CA HIS A 71 -10.38 2.98 -4.37
C HIS A 71 -9.28 3.87 -4.93
N LEU A 72 -8.80 4.81 -4.12
CA LEU A 72 -7.74 5.74 -4.47
C LEU A 72 -6.44 5.39 -3.75
N THR A 73 -5.39 5.08 -4.51
CA THR A 73 -4.02 5.03 -3.99
C THR A 73 -3.37 6.39 -4.20
N VAL A 74 -2.92 7.03 -3.13
CA VAL A 74 -2.20 8.30 -3.20
C VAL A 74 -0.75 8.05 -3.56
N THR A 75 -0.23 8.82 -4.49
CA THR A 75 1.18 8.84 -4.92
C THR A 75 1.67 10.28 -5.01
N ALA A 76 2.96 10.50 -5.18
CA ALA A 76 3.54 11.85 -5.29
C ALA A 76 2.83 12.74 -6.35
N GLY A 77 2.39 12.15 -7.48
CA GLY A 77 1.65 12.90 -8.51
C GLY A 77 0.19 13.21 -8.16
N THR A 78 -0.38 12.55 -7.15
CA THR A 78 -1.79 12.69 -6.78
C THR A 78 -2.07 13.98 -6.01
N ALA A 79 -1.07 14.57 -5.38
CA ALA A 79 -1.22 15.83 -4.63
C ALA A 79 -1.77 16.95 -5.53
N ALA A 80 -1.27 17.08 -6.75
CA ALA A 80 -1.72 18.11 -7.70
C ALA A 80 -3.04 17.76 -8.39
N THR A 81 -3.31 16.49 -8.66
CA THR A 81 -4.40 16.04 -9.51
C THR A 81 -5.58 15.45 -8.76
N GLY A 82 -5.38 15.09 -7.48
CA GLY A 82 -6.39 14.46 -6.64
C GLY A 82 -7.70 15.23 -6.55
N PRO A 83 -7.70 16.54 -6.27
CA PRO A 83 -8.94 17.32 -6.19
C PRO A 83 -9.78 17.27 -7.48
N GLU A 84 -9.14 17.31 -8.65
CA GLU A 84 -9.85 17.18 -9.93
C GLU A 84 -10.38 15.76 -10.12
N LEU A 85 -9.59 14.75 -9.79
CA LEU A 85 -10.01 13.36 -9.88
C LEU A 85 -11.27 13.11 -9.02
N ILE A 86 -11.28 13.57 -7.78
CA ILE A 86 -12.42 13.41 -6.89
C ILE A 86 -13.65 14.13 -7.42
N ARG A 87 -13.51 15.37 -7.87
CA ARG A 87 -14.61 16.11 -8.48
C ARG A 87 -15.21 15.38 -9.69
N ARG A 88 -14.38 14.79 -10.57
CA ARG A 88 -14.84 13.96 -11.70
C ARG A 88 -15.53 12.70 -11.23
N ALA A 89 -14.98 11.99 -10.25
CA ALA A 89 -15.57 10.79 -9.70
C ALA A 89 -16.96 11.04 -9.08
N VAL A 90 -17.10 12.10 -8.30
CA VAL A 90 -18.39 12.53 -7.74
C VAL A 90 -19.38 12.92 -8.85
N GLY A 91 -18.94 13.70 -9.85
CA GLY A 91 -19.74 14.07 -11.00
C GLY A 91 -20.22 12.88 -11.85
N ALA A 92 -19.45 11.80 -11.89
CA ALA A 92 -19.81 10.54 -12.55
C ALA A 92 -20.74 9.64 -11.69
N GLY A 93 -21.02 10.03 -10.45
CA GLY A 93 -21.96 9.33 -9.57
C GLY A 93 -21.31 8.31 -8.63
N VAL A 94 -20.03 8.45 -8.34
CA VAL A 94 -19.35 7.71 -7.26
C VAL A 94 -19.98 8.12 -5.93
N GLN A 95 -20.29 7.14 -5.10
CA GLN A 95 -20.99 7.32 -3.81
C GLN A 95 -20.12 6.98 -2.61
N ARG A 96 -19.08 6.13 -2.81
CA ARG A 96 -18.20 5.70 -1.72
C ARG A 96 -16.75 5.67 -2.21
N ILE A 97 -15.84 6.20 -1.39
CA ILE A 97 -14.41 6.29 -1.70
C ILE A 97 -13.59 5.73 -0.55
N THR A 98 -12.65 4.83 -0.83
CA THR A 98 -11.56 4.54 0.10
C THR A 98 -10.28 5.17 -0.43
N VAL A 99 -9.48 5.74 0.46
CA VAL A 99 -8.17 6.32 0.11
C VAL A 99 -7.07 5.73 0.97
N VAL A 100 -6.02 5.21 0.33
CA VAL A 100 -4.80 4.82 1.05
C VAL A 100 -3.94 6.05 1.21
N TRP A 101 -3.66 6.38 2.47
CA TRP A 101 -2.95 7.57 2.88
C TRP A 101 -1.46 7.51 2.47
N GLY A 102 -0.92 8.66 2.07
CA GLY A 102 0.48 8.79 1.67
C GLY A 102 1.42 9.25 2.79
N GLY A 103 1.01 9.16 4.07
CA GLY A 103 1.81 9.57 5.22
C GLY A 103 1.38 10.90 5.87
N TRP A 104 0.55 11.71 5.20
CA TRP A 104 -0.04 12.95 5.70
C TRP A 104 -1.34 13.29 4.96
N VAL A 105 -2.18 14.13 5.53
CA VAL A 105 -3.42 14.58 4.88
C VAL A 105 -3.09 15.65 3.86
N GLY A 106 -3.00 15.23 2.60
CA GLY A 106 -2.72 16.11 1.47
C GLY A 106 -3.98 16.60 0.75
N PRO A 107 -3.82 17.32 -0.37
CA PRO A 107 -4.94 17.86 -1.14
C PRO A 107 -5.92 16.79 -1.65
N ALA A 108 -5.45 15.58 -1.96
CA ALA A 108 -6.30 14.50 -2.42
C ALA A 108 -7.19 13.96 -1.28
N GLU A 109 -6.63 13.71 -0.10
CA GLU A 109 -7.35 13.25 1.08
C GLU A 109 -8.34 14.31 1.58
N GLN A 110 -7.94 15.58 1.52
CA GLN A 110 -8.84 16.69 1.85
C GLN A 110 -10.02 16.77 0.86
N ALA A 111 -9.75 16.65 -0.45
CA ALA A 111 -10.79 16.64 -1.46
C ALA A 111 -11.77 15.46 -1.28
N VAL A 112 -11.28 14.30 -0.84
CA VAL A 112 -12.13 13.16 -0.50
C VAL A 112 -13.01 13.50 0.70
N ALA A 113 -12.46 14.08 1.76
CA ALA A 113 -13.22 14.44 2.96
C ALA A 113 -14.30 15.51 2.68
N ASP A 114 -13.99 16.46 1.79
CA ASP A 114 -14.90 17.56 1.42
C ASP A 114 -15.89 17.19 0.30
N SER A 115 -15.77 16.00 -0.27
CA SER A 115 -16.53 15.58 -1.47
C SER A 115 -18.03 15.39 -1.26
N GLY A 116 -18.48 15.24 0.00
CA GLY A 116 -19.88 14.97 0.33
C GLY A 116 -20.33 13.53 0.11
N VAL A 117 -19.45 12.63 -0.37
CA VAL A 117 -19.72 11.19 -0.48
C VAL A 117 -19.21 10.43 0.75
N GLU A 118 -19.63 9.19 0.92
CA GLU A 118 -19.07 8.33 1.97
C GLU A 118 -17.58 8.08 1.70
N TRP A 119 -16.74 8.29 2.69
CA TRP A 119 -15.32 8.06 2.55
C TRP A 119 -14.70 7.32 3.74
N THR A 120 -13.64 6.58 3.47
CA THR A 120 -12.82 5.93 4.51
C THR A 120 -11.34 6.11 4.15
N ARG A 121 -10.54 6.59 5.10
CA ARG A 121 -9.09 6.72 4.96
C ARG A 121 -8.39 5.55 5.62
N LEU A 122 -7.51 4.91 4.90
CA LEU A 122 -6.68 3.81 5.37
C LEU A 122 -5.28 4.37 5.64
N GLU A 123 -4.81 4.24 6.86
CA GLU A 123 -3.54 4.76 7.35
C GLU A 123 -2.60 3.60 7.71
N PRO A 124 -2.11 2.85 6.71
CA PRO A 124 -1.16 1.78 6.98
C PRO A 124 0.15 2.36 7.50
N GLN A 125 0.72 1.70 8.49
CA GLN A 125 2.05 2.03 8.97
C GLN A 125 3.11 1.53 7.97
N GLU A 126 4.08 0.76 8.35
CA GLU A 126 5.08 0.25 7.41
C GLU A 126 4.56 -0.96 6.64
N PHE A 127 4.70 -0.96 5.32
CA PHE A 127 4.36 -2.13 4.49
C PHE A 127 5.39 -3.25 4.66
N MET A 128 4.92 -4.48 4.82
CA MET A 128 5.82 -5.64 4.86
C MET A 128 6.66 -5.75 3.58
N SER A 129 6.13 -5.33 2.43
CA SER A 129 6.84 -5.33 1.15
C SER A 129 8.05 -4.38 1.09
N ASN A 130 8.19 -3.42 2.02
CA ASN A 130 9.40 -2.61 2.13
C ASN A 130 10.64 -3.49 2.38
N THR A 131 10.46 -4.65 3.03
CA THR A 131 11.51 -5.65 3.24
C THR A 131 12.12 -6.17 1.93
N LEU A 132 11.40 -6.10 0.80
CA LEU A 132 11.94 -6.49 -0.50
C LEU A 132 13.14 -5.64 -0.97
N THR A 133 13.32 -4.46 -0.40
CA THR A 133 14.51 -3.62 -0.66
C THR A 133 15.80 -4.28 -0.21
N TRP A 134 15.72 -5.25 0.69
CA TRP A 134 16.86 -6.04 1.16
C TRP A 134 17.22 -7.23 0.26
N ALA A 135 16.33 -7.58 -0.68
CA ALA A 135 16.44 -8.83 -1.44
C ALA A 135 17.76 -8.97 -2.20
N ASP A 136 18.22 -7.90 -2.87
CA ASP A 136 19.45 -7.96 -3.67
C ASP A 136 20.70 -8.16 -2.81
N SER A 137 20.83 -7.42 -1.71
CA SER A 137 21.97 -7.55 -0.81
C SER A 137 21.94 -8.88 -0.03
N ILE A 138 20.76 -9.39 0.29
CA ILE A 138 20.63 -10.72 0.89
C ILE A 138 21.08 -11.79 -0.12
N ARG A 139 20.63 -11.75 -1.37
CA ARG A 139 21.03 -12.73 -2.40
C ARG A 139 22.53 -12.72 -2.67
N SER A 140 23.09 -11.53 -2.88
CA SER A 140 24.47 -11.37 -3.31
C SER A 140 25.48 -11.53 -2.16
N GLU A 141 25.19 -10.96 -0.99
CA GLU A 141 26.15 -10.82 0.10
C GLU A 141 25.73 -11.50 1.41
N GLY A 142 24.46 -11.82 1.58
CA GLY A 142 23.93 -12.32 2.88
C GLY A 142 23.85 -11.24 3.95
N ILE A 143 23.68 -9.97 3.56
CA ILE A 143 23.64 -8.85 4.50
C ILE A 143 22.46 -7.94 4.27
N VAL A 144 22.07 -7.24 5.33
CA VAL A 144 21.14 -6.10 5.32
C VAL A 144 21.86 -4.90 5.91
N ARG A 145 21.73 -3.76 5.29
CA ARG A 145 22.34 -2.49 5.75
C ARG A 145 21.24 -1.53 6.17
N GLU A 146 21.16 -1.27 7.48
CA GLU A 146 20.20 -0.31 8.05
C GLU A 146 20.88 0.66 9.01
N PRO A 147 20.40 1.92 9.06
CA PRO A 147 20.96 2.91 9.97
C PRO A 147 20.46 2.74 11.41
N TYR A 148 19.29 2.11 11.57
CA TYR A 148 18.61 1.99 12.86
C TYR A 148 18.03 0.60 13.04
N ASP A 149 18.00 0.13 14.30
CA ASP A 149 17.37 -1.14 14.69
C ASP A 149 16.19 -0.88 15.65
N PHE A 150 15.29 0.02 15.27
CA PHE A 150 14.08 0.31 16.03
C PHE A 150 12.88 -0.48 15.50
N PRO A 151 11.92 -0.83 16.40
CA PRO A 151 10.76 -1.60 15.99
C PRO A 151 9.80 -0.76 15.14
N SER A 152 9.09 -1.42 14.23
CA SER A 152 8.02 -0.86 13.43
C SER A 152 6.85 -1.84 13.35
N ALA A 153 5.63 -1.32 13.46
CA ALA A 153 4.40 -2.10 13.32
C ALA A 153 4.07 -2.26 11.83
N LEU A 154 4.56 -3.37 11.26
CA LEU A 154 4.36 -3.69 9.84
C LEU A 154 2.93 -4.13 9.55
N VAL A 155 2.45 -3.87 8.34
CA VAL A 155 1.16 -4.37 7.85
C VAL A 155 1.31 -5.12 6.54
N HIS A 156 0.63 -6.26 6.43
CA HIS A 156 0.55 -7.02 5.18
C HIS A 156 -0.39 -6.33 4.19
N GLU A 157 0.03 -6.18 2.93
CA GLU A 157 -0.72 -5.46 1.90
C GLU A 157 -2.10 -6.10 1.62
N ALA A 158 -2.21 -7.42 1.80
CA ALA A 158 -3.50 -8.11 1.69
C ALA A 158 -4.49 -7.74 2.80
N ASP A 159 -4.02 -7.31 3.97
CA ASP A 159 -4.89 -6.83 5.04
C ASP A 159 -5.38 -5.42 4.75
N ILE A 160 -4.54 -4.57 4.17
CA ILE A 160 -4.97 -3.26 3.65
C ILE A 160 -6.06 -3.46 2.59
N GLY A 161 -5.85 -4.41 1.66
CA GLY A 161 -6.83 -4.77 0.65
C GLY A 161 -8.15 -5.27 1.23
N ALA A 162 -8.10 -6.08 2.29
CA ALA A 162 -9.27 -6.60 2.97
C ALA A 162 -10.08 -5.48 3.65
N VAL A 163 -9.41 -4.59 4.39
CA VAL A 163 -10.06 -3.43 5.04
C VAL A 163 -10.65 -2.49 3.99
N ALA A 164 -9.92 -2.22 2.89
CA ALA A 164 -10.43 -1.41 1.79
C ALA A 164 -11.72 -1.98 1.19
N ALA A 165 -11.76 -3.29 0.94
CA ALA A 165 -12.93 -3.95 0.37
C ALA A 165 -14.13 -3.92 1.32
N VAL A 166 -13.93 -4.18 2.63
CA VAL A 166 -15.00 -4.05 3.63
C VAL A 166 -15.54 -2.63 3.65
N ALA A 167 -14.69 -1.63 3.76
CA ALA A 167 -15.08 -0.22 3.80
C ALA A 167 -15.80 0.26 2.52
N LEU A 168 -15.51 -0.35 1.37
CA LEU A 168 -16.20 -0.06 0.11
C LEU A 168 -17.57 -0.72 0.01
N LEU A 169 -17.72 -1.94 0.57
CA LEU A 169 -18.89 -2.78 0.32
C LEU A 169 -19.91 -2.77 1.45
N GLU A 170 -19.47 -2.54 2.68
CA GLU A 170 -20.28 -2.63 3.90
C GLU A 170 -20.56 -1.23 4.47
N ASP A 171 -21.58 -1.10 5.30
CA ASP A 171 -21.93 0.16 5.95
C ASP A 171 -21.18 0.33 7.29
N GLY A 172 -21.18 1.55 7.84
CA GLY A 172 -20.56 1.86 9.12
C GLY A 172 -19.12 2.37 9.06
N HIS A 173 -18.57 2.55 7.85
CA HIS A 173 -17.18 2.98 7.64
C HIS A 173 -17.06 4.44 7.15
N ALA A 174 -18.19 5.11 6.88
CA ALA A 174 -18.20 6.48 6.39
C ALA A 174 -17.58 7.44 7.42
N GLY A 175 -16.69 8.33 6.95
CA GLY A 175 -15.99 9.33 7.78
C GLY A 175 -14.93 8.73 8.71
N ARG A 176 -14.55 7.47 8.55
CA ARG A 176 -13.55 6.80 9.39
C ARG A 176 -12.13 6.93 8.82
N ALA A 177 -11.17 7.06 9.74
CA ALA A 177 -9.75 6.88 9.47
C ALA A 177 -9.28 5.65 10.26
N TYR A 178 -8.65 4.71 9.58
CA TYR A 178 -8.20 3.44 10.14
C TYR A 178 -6.69 3.33 10.13
N ASN A 179 -6.06 3.45 11.31
CA ASN A 179 -4.67 3.05 11.47
C ASN A 179 -4.56 1.54 11.29
N LEU A 180 -3.66 1.08 10.41
CA LEU A 180 -3.52 -0.33 10.04
C LEU A 180 -2.12 -0.83 10.35
N THR A 181 -2.06 -1.88 11.17
CA THR A 181 -0.84 -2.63 11.47
C THR A 181 -1.09 -4.12 11.34
N GLY A 182 -0.02 -4.90 11.23
CA GLY A 182 -0.06 -6.32 11.54
C GLY A 182 -0.10 -6.56 13.04
N PRO A 183 0.01 -7.82 13.48
CA PRO A 183 -0.08 -8.19 14.89
C PRO A 183 1.24 -8.02 15.66
N GLU A 184 2.30 -7.57 15.00
CA GLU A 184 3.66 -7.51 15.54
C GLU A 184 4.33 -6.18 15.25
N SER A 185 5.13 -5.70 16.21
CA SER A 185 6.08 -4.60 16.02
C SER A 185 7.48 -5.18 16.07
N LEU A 186 8.21 -5.15 14.95
CA LEU A 186 9.47 -5.88 14.77
C LEU A 186 10.61 -4.92 14.38
N THR A 187 11.77 -5.12 15.02
CA THR A 187 13.01 -4.48 14.61
C THR A 187 13.55 -5.08 13.29
N PRO A 188 14.44 -4.40 12.56
CA PRO A 188 15.19 -5.01 11.46
C PRO A 188 15.89 -6.31 11.83
N SER A 189 16.51 -6.39 13.01
CA SER A 189 17.15 -7.62 13.51
C SER A 189 16.17 -8.78 13.66
N GLU A 190 14.97 -8.53 14.20
CA GLU A 190 13.94 -9.57 14.35
C GLU A 190 13.38 -10.01 12.99
N ARG A 191 13.16 -9.08 12.06
CA ARG A 191 12.77 -9.39 10.66
C ARG A 191 13.82 -10.25 9.96
N ILE A 192 15.10 -9.93 10.13
CA ILE A 192 16.23 -10.70 9.60
C ILE A 192 16.23 -12.12 10.16
N ALA A 193 15.96 -12.30 11.45
CA ALA A 193 15.89 -13.62 12.05
C ALA A 193 14.77 -14.49 11.45
N VAL A 194 13.59 -13.90 11.15
CA VAL A 194 12.49 -14.58 10.43
C VAL A 194 12.92 -14.98 9.02
N LEU A 195 13.51 -14.05 8.25
CA LEU A 195 14.01 -14.30 6.90
C LEU A 195 15.08 -15.39 6.88
N SER A 196 16.09 -15.32 7.77
CA SER A 196 17.18 -16.30 7.86
C SER A 196 16.64 -17.72 8.04
N ARG A 197 15.67 -17.91 8.94
CA ARG A 197 15.01 -19.20 9.13
C ARG A 197 14.28 -19.67 7.87
N ALA A 198 13.52 -18.77 7.23
CA ALA A 198 12.69 -19.11 6.07
C ALA A 198 13.50 -19.49 4.82
N ILE A 199 14.69 -18.89 4.63
CA ILE A 199 15.54 -19.20 3.49
C ILE A 199 16.70 -20.16 3.85
N SER A 200 16.81 -20.58 5.11
CA SER A 200 17.89 -21.44 5.64
C SER A 200 19.29 -20.88 5.33
N ARG A 201 19.47 -19.58 5.55
CA ARG A 201 20.71 -18.86 5.30
C ARG A 201 20.91 -17.78 6.36
N ASP A 202 22.13 -17.69 6.90
CA ASP A 202 22.48 -16.61 7.81
C ASP A 202 22.49 -15.25 7.07
N ILE A 203 21.85 -14.27 7.69
CA ILE A 203 21.81 -12.89 7.21
C ILE A 203 22.35 -12.01 8.32
N THR A 204 23.31 -11.15 8.00
CA THR A 204 23.94 -10.25 8.97
C THR A 204 23.39 -8.83 8.82
N LEU A 205 22.97 -8.20 9.91
CA LEU A 205 22.70 -6.77 9.95
C LEU A 205 24.02 -5.99 10.02
N VAL A 206 24.24 -5.12 9.06
CA VAL A 206 25.39 -4.21 9.02
C VAL A 206 24.92 -2.80 9.27
N PRO A 207 25.25 -2.19 10.42
CA PRO A 207 24.86 -0.82 10.69
C PRO A 207 25.56 0.14 9.72
N ILE A 208 24.81 1.12 9.23
CA ILE A 208 25.32 2.22 8.41
C ILE A 208 24.95 3.56 9.06
N THR A 209 25.58 4.65 8.63
CA THR A 209 25.19 5.96 9.13
C THR A 209 23.89 6.47 8.49
N HIS A 210 23.24 7.46 9.13
CA HIS A 210 22.09 8.15 8.55
C HIS A 210 22.40 8.67 7.14
N GLU A 211 23.53 9.36 6.99
CA GLU A 211 23.99 9.91 5.71
C GLU A 211 24.14 8.84 4.63
N GLN A 212 24.75 7.69 4.97
CA GLN A 212 24.87 6.57 4.03
C GLN A 212 23.52 6.00 3.61
N ALA A 213 22.53 5.97 4.51
CA ALA A 213 21.18 5.53 4.17
C ALA A 213 20.49 6.52 3.21
N VAL A 214 20.63 7.83 3.47
CA VAL A 214 20.13 8.90 2.59
C VAL A 214 20.77 8.82 1.21
N ASP A 215 22.08 8.66 1.12
CA ASP A 215 22.81 8.56 -0.14
C ASP A 215 22.36 7.33 -0.96
N ARG A 216 22.17 6.18 -0.29
CA ARG A 216 21.64 4.98 -0.95
C ARG A 216 20.24 5.20 -1.54
N LEU A 217 19.35 5.83 -0.78
CA LEU A 217 18.00 6.10 -1.25
C LEU A 217 18.01 7.11 -2.41
N THR A 218 18.83 8.13 -2.32
CA THR A 218 19.02 9.12 -3.39
C THR A 218 19.58 8.50 -4.67
N ALA A 219 20.46 7.51 -4.57
CA ALA A 219 21.00 6.78 -5.72
C ALA A 219 19.92 5.99 -6.49
N THR A 220 18.75 5.74 -5.90
CA THR A 220 17.60 5.13 -6.60
C THR A 220 16.74 6.14 -7.37
N GLY A 221 17.11 7.44 -7.36
CA GLY A 221 16.38 8.51 -8.03
C GLY A 221 15.38 9.26 -7.13
N VAL A 222 15.33 8.94 -5.84
CA VAL A 222 14.55 9.69 -4.85
C VAL A 222 15.25 11.04 -4.57
N SER A 223 14.47 12.12 -4.42
CA SER A 223 15.05 13.41 -4.06
C SER A 223 15.73 13.33 -2.68
N ARG A 224 16.79 14.13 -2.47
CA ARG A 224 17.47 14.15 -1.17
C ARG A 224 16.51 14.53 -0.03
N ALA A 225 15.61 15.47 -0.27
CA ALA A 225 14.62 15.89 0.73
C ALA A 225 13.66 14.73 1.10
N ASP A 226 13.18 13.97 0.12
CA ASP A 226 12.33 12.80 0.38
C ASP A 226 13.14 11.68 1.04
N ALA A 227 14.40 11.49 0.66
CA ALA A 227 15.29 10.51 1.29
C ALA A 227 15.54 10.84 2.78
N GLU A 228 15.83 12.10 3.10
CA GLU A 228 15.97 12.59 4.48
C GLU A 228 14.67 12.37 5.29
N TYR A 229 13.51 12.67 4.69
CA TYR A 229 12.22 12.43 5.33
C TYR A 229 12.02 10.95 5.66
N VAL A 230 12.24 10.07 4.68
CA VAL A 230 12.06 8.62 4.85
C VAL A 230 13.03 8.05 5.89
N VAL A 231 14.33 8.38 5.80
CA VAL A 231 15.33 7.88 6.75
C VAL A 231 15.10 8.47 8.14
N GLY A 232 14.70 9.75 8.22
CA GLY A 232 14.35 10.44 9.47
C GLY A 232 13.16 9.81 10.19
N TRP A 233 12.19 9.27 9.46
CA TRP A 233 11.05 8.57 10.03
C TRP A 233 11.47 7.34 10.88
N TYR A 234 12.50 6.62 10.43
CA TYR A 234 13.07 5.49 11.18
C TYR A 234 14.00 5.92 12.32
N ALA A 235 14.57 7.15 12.26
CA ALA A 235 15.47 7.65 13.30
C ALA A 235 14.74 7.98 14.61
N ALA A 236 13.48 8.41 14.51
CA ALA A 236 12.66 8.80 15.65
C ALA A 236 11.22 8.25 15.46
N PRO A 237 11.04 6.92 15.60
CA PRO A 237 9.74 6.33 15.35
C PRO A 237 8.68 6.89 16.31
N SER A 238 7.52 7.24 15.80
CA SER A 238 6.40 7.72 16.59
C SER A 238 5.76 6.56 17.38
N LYS A 239 4.96 6.88 18.38
CA LYS A 239 4.20 5.87 19.11
C LYS A 239 3.26 5.11 18.16
N GLU A 240 2.65 5.82 17.23
CA GLU A 240 1.73 5.25 16.24
C GLU A 240 2.43 4.23 15.34
N SER A 241 3.68 4.53 14.91
CA SER A 241 4.44 3.65 14.01
C SER A 241 4.96 2.38 14.68
N THR A 242 5.04 2.37 16.01
CA THR A 242 5.54 1.23 16.79
C THR A 242 4.44 0.44 17.52
N SER A 243 3.25 1.05 17.69
CA SER A 243 2.14 0.41 18.41
C SER A 243 1.31 -0.46 17.49
N VAL A 244 1.07 -1.69 17.92
CA VAL A 244 0.13 -2.61 17.27
C VAL A 244 -1.30 -2.21 17.61
N VAL A 245 -2.19 -2.24 16.59
CA VAL A 245 -3.63 -2.06 16.73
C VAL A 245 -4.39 -3.25 16.13
N ASP A 246 -5.58 -3.52 16.63
CA ASP A 246 -6.44 -4.63 16.21
C ASP A 246 -7.45 -4.25 15.12
N THR A 247 -7.26 -3.10 14.49
CA THR A 247 -8.18 -2.54 13.48
C THR A 247 -8.47 -3.51 12.33
N VAL A 248 -7.47 -4.26 11.85
CA VAL A 248 -7.67 -5.25 10.79
C VAL A 248 -8.70 -6.29 11.23
N GLU A 249 -8.56 -6.84 12.43
CA GLU A 249 -9.48 -7.84 12.96
C GLU A 249 -10.87 -7.24 13.23
N GLN A 250 -10.93 -6.07 13.82
CA GLN A 250 -12.20 -5.36 14.11
C GLN A 250 -13.01 -5.11 12.82
N VAL A 251 -12.34 -4.71 11.74
CA VAL A 251 -13.01 -4.37 10.47
C VAL A 251 -13.32 -5.61 9.64
N THR A 252 -12.40 -6.57 9.58
CA THR A 252 -12.51 -7.71 8.66
C THR A 252 -13.07 -8.99 9.29
N GLY A 253 -13.12 -9.05 10.63
CA GLY A 253 -13.46 -10.27 11.39
C GLY A 253 -12.38 -11.36 11.32
N ARG A 254 -11.18 -11.03 10.85
CA ARG A 254 -10.05 -11.96 10.72
C ARG A 254 -8.80 -11.34 11.34
N PRO A 255 -7.97 -12.12 12.07
CA PRO A 255 -6.72 -11.61 12.61
C PRO A 255 -5.81 -11.10 11.47
N ALA A 256 -5.04 -10.05 11.76
CA ALA A 256 -4.04 -9.54 10.82
C ALA A 256 -2.95 -10.59 10.58
N ARG A 257 -2.39 -10.59 9.37
CA ARG A 257 -1.31 -11.51 8.97
C ARG A 257 0.00 -11.15 9.66
N THR A 258 0.74 -12.19 10.05
CA THR A 258 2.08 -12.05 10.63
C THR A 258 3.14 -11.77 9.57
N PHE A 259 4.29 -11.24 10.00
CA PHE A 259 5.45 -11.09 9.13
C PHE A 259 5.97 -12.45 8.63
N GLU A 260 5.89 -13.50 9.45
CA GLU A 260 6.27 -14.86 9.03
C GLU A 260 5.41 -15.37 7.88
N GLN A 261 4.10 -15.10 7.88
CA GLN A 261 3.20 -15.46 6.76
C GLN A 261 3.60 -14.71 5.48
N TRP A 262 3.88 -13.41 5.59
CA TRP A 262 4.37 -12.62 4.45
C TRP A 262 5.69 -13.16 3.91
N VAL A 263 6.63 -13.52 4.78
CA VAL A 263 7.91 -14.12 4.39
C VAL A 263 7.71 -15.45 3.68
N ALA A 264 6.79 -16.30 4.16
CA ALA A 264 6.48 -17.57 3.50
C ALA A 264 6.03 -17.37 2.03
N GLU A 265 5.24 -16.34 1.76
CA GLU A 265 4.79 -15.98 0.41
C GLU A 265 5.94 -15.43 -0.47
N HIS A 266 6.96 -14.81 0.12
CA HIS A 266 7.99 -14.05 -0.59
C HIS A 266 9.41 -14.63 -0.47
N ALA A 267 9.61 -15.74 0.25
CA ALA A 267 10.93 -16.33 0.53
C ALA A 267 11.80 -16.54 -0.73
N ALA A 268 11.17 -16.91 -1.86
CA ALA A 268 11.87 -17.12 -3.13
C ALA A 268 12.58 -15.85 -3.65
N ARG A 269 12.14 -14.66 -3.24
CA ARG A 269 12.73 -13.37 -3.65
C ARG A 269 14.09 -13.11 -2.98
N PHE A 270 14.36 -13.78 -1.86
CA PHE A 270 15.57 -13.61 -1.05
C PHE A 270 16.58 -14.73 -1.23
N LYS A 271 16.21 -15.81 -1.92
CA LYS A 271 17.13 -16.92 -2.22
C LYS A 271 18.08 -16.57 -3.37
N PRO A 272 19.36 -17.03 -3.32
CA PRO A 272 20.32 -16.86 -4.43
C PRO A 272 19.81 -17.34 -5.77
#